data_d99501b4b63ece68ddc048a7bfd8f0c5
#
_entry.id   d99501b4b63ece68ddc048a7bfd8f0c5
#
_cell.length_a   1.000
_cell.length_b   1.000
_cell.length_c   1.000
_cell.angle_alpha   90.00
_cell.angle_beta   90.00
_cell.angle_gamma   90.00
#
_symmetry.space_group_name_H-M   'P 1'
#
loop_
_entity.id
_entity.type
_entity.pdbx_description
1 polymer ?
#
loop_
_entity_poly.entity_id
_entity_poly.type
_entity_poly.pdbx_seq_one_letter_code
_entity_poly.pdbx_strand_id
1 'polypeptide(L)'
;MELKLRNEVVNRLIDIVGVDAVISDKSELVVYECDAYTMQKNLPSAVVLPGTIDEVVRVVLLCKEFNLPIIPRGAGTSLSGAVLAIDGGVMIALTRMNKILEVDPRNRRALVESGCVNAWVTREASPYGLFFAPDPSSQSACTIGGNIATNSGGPHTLKNGVTTNHILGYEMILPDGSIEWFGVEPDGGEDVEGYDLRGAAIGSEGMFGVVTRALVRLVKTPASFKTFLAVFDSVDQASCTVSDIIAEGIVPGALEMMDQVITRALEEAYKVGFPTDAGAVLIIELDGLTGGVEQQASQVELICKRNKAREVRLAKDDSERNALWKCRKRAFGAVGRLSPNYVTQDGVVPRSKVPEIMQFIGIVSEKYNLCIPNVFHAGDGNIHPLILFDERNPDQVKKALLAGNDILTKCVELGGSVTGEHGIGAEKIDFMSKQFTEDDLEAMKKLRTVFDPDQRCNPHKMFPGSKRCSEFIVKKQASA
;
A
#
# COMPACT_ATOMS: atom_id res chain seq x y z
N MET A 1 -19.78 1.44 -23.70
CA MET A 1 -21.21 1.72 -23.36
C MET A 1 -21.76 2.71 -24.39
N GLU A 2 -22.89 2.39 -25.03
CA GLU A 2 -23.54 3.30 -25.99
C GLU A 2 -23.91 4.62 -25.30
N LEU A 3 -23.88 5.73 -26.05
CA LEU A 3 -24.09 7.08 -25.52
C LEU A 3 -25.47 7.24 -24.82
N LYS A 4 -26.52 6.63 -25.40
CA LYS A 4 -27.87 6.66 -24.83
C LYS A 4 -27.95 5.96 -23.48
N LEU A 5 -27.36 4.75 -23.38
CA LEU A 5 -27.29 3.98 -22.14
C LEU A 5 -26.45 4.71 -21.06
N ARG A 6 -25.35 5.35 -21.48
CA ARG A 6 -24.53 6.15 -20.58
C ARG A 6 -25.31 7.30 -19.96
N ASN A 7 -26.08 8.03 -20.75
CA ASN A 7 -26.89 9.15 -20.25
C ASN A 7 -27.98 8.69 -19.29
N GLU A 8 -28.62 7.56 -19.54
CA GLU A 8 -29.62 6.98 -18.64
C GLU A 8 -29.00 6.60 -17.29
N VAL A 9 -27.87 5.90 -17.28
CA VAL A 9 -27.15 5.54 -16.07
C VAL A 9 -26.73 6.78 -15.29
N VAL A 10 -26.17 7.79 -15.95
CA VAL A 10 -25.74 9.04 -15.29
C VAL A 10 -26.93 9.76 -14.64
N ASN A 11 -28.07 9.86 -15.31
CA ASN A 11 -29.27 10.48 -14.73
C ASN A 11 -29.74 9.71 -13.48
N ARG A 12 -29.78 8.38 -13.54
CA ARG A 12 -30.14 7.54 -12.40
C ARG A 12 -29.15 7.68 -11.24
N LEU A 13 -27.86 7.83 -11.52
CA LEU A 13 -26.84 8.11 -10.49
C LEU A 13 -27.10 9.49 -9.83
N ILE A 14 -27.45 10.51 -10.62
CA ILE A 14 -27.82 11.85 -10.10
C ILE A 14 -29.04 11.76 -9.19
N ASP A 15 -30.05 10.96 -9.54
CA ASP A 15 -31.23 10.73 -8.70
C ASP A 15 -30.91 10.04 -7.37
N ILE A 16 -29.79 9.30 -7.30
CA ILE A 16 -29.36 8.60 -6.10
C ILE A 16 -28.53 9.51 -5.18
N VAL A 17 -27.47 10.15 -5.71
CA VAL A 17 -26.46 10.85 -4.89
C VAL A 17 -26.48 12.37 -5.04
N GLY A 18 -27.29 12.90 -5.95
CA GLY A 18 -27.33 14.33 -6.31
C GLY A 18 -26.34 14.71 -7.41
N VAL A 19 -26.63 15.79 -8.14
CA VAL A 19 -25.84 16.23 -9.30
C VAL A 19 -24.39 16.57 -8.94
N ASP A 20 -24.14 17.18 -7.79
CA ASP A 20 -22.81 17.58 -7.32
C ASP A 20 -21.93 16.39 -6.90
N ALA A 21 -22.52 15.21 -6.80
CA ALA A 21 -21.83 13.98 -6.38
C ALA A 21 -21.65 12.97 -7.55
N VAL A 22 -21.93 13.39 -8.80
CA VAL A 22 -21.71 12.58 -10.00
C VAL A 22 -20.76 13.30 -10.95
N ILE A 23 -19.66 12.65 -11.30
CA ILE A 23 -18.68 13.12 -12.28
C ILE A 23 -18.82 12.26 -13.53
N SER A 24 -19.19 12.89 -14.64
CA SER A 24 -19.41 12.20 -15.92
C SER A 24 -18.76 12.92 -17.11
N ASP A 25 -18.32 14.18 -16.93
CA ASP A 25 -17.57 14.88 -17.96
C ASP A 25 -16.17 14.28 -18.14
N LYS A 26 -15.78 14.08 -19.40
CA LYS A 26 -14.51 13.41 -19.71
C LYS A 26 -13.29 14.18 -19.18
N SER A 27 -13.37 15.52 -19.16
CA SER A 27 -12.27 16.37 -18.66
C SER A 27 -12.08 16.24 -17.16
N GLU A 28 -13.15 15.99 -16.40
CA GLU A 28 -13.11 15.77 -14.96
C GLU A 28 -12.74 14.32 -14.60
N LEU A 29 -13.20 13.34 -15.40
CA LEU A 29 -12.89 11.92 -15.21
C LEU A 29 -11.39 11.62 -15.30
N VAL A 30 -10.59 12.46 -15.97
CA VAL A 30 -9.11 12.32 -16.06
C VAL A 30 -8.45 12.26 -14.67
N VAL A 31 -9.02 12.93 -13.66
CA VAL A 31 -8.50 12.88 -12.27
C VAL A 31 -8.60 11.48 -11.66
N TYR A 32 -9.45 10.63 -12.23
CA TYR A 32 -9.76 9.28 -11.75
C TYR A 32 -9.23 8.16 -12.68
N GLU A 33 -8.45 8.51 -13.71
CA GLU A 33 -7.98 7.55 -14.72
C GLU A 33 -6.91 6.57 -14.22
N CYS A 34 -6.26 6.88 -13.09
CA CYS A 34 -5.25 6.03 -12.45
C CYS A 34 -5.21 6.24 -10.93
N ASP A 35 -4.42 5.45 -10.24
CA ASP A 35 -3.89 5.69 -8.90
C ASP A 35 -2.44 6.20 -8.99
N ALA A 36 -1.60 5.95 -8.00
CA ALA A 36 -0.19 6.34 -8.07
C ALA A 36 0.65 5.43 -8.99
N TYR A 37 0.08 4.34 -9.52
CA TYR A 37 0.64 3.58 -10.65
C TYR A 37 0.24 4.26 -11.97
N THR A 38 1.09 5.13 -12.48
CA THR A 38 0.80 5.99 -13.63
C THR A 38 1.09 5.35 -14.99
N MET A 39 1.65 4.13 -15.01
CA MET A 39 2.02 3.41 -16.23
C MET A 39 0.81 3.01 -17.10
N GLN A 40 -0.36 2.88 -16.49
CA GLN A 40 -1.60 2.57 -17.16
C GLN A 40 -2.71 3.53 -16.74
N LYS A 41 -3.52 3.96 -17.71
CA LYS A 41 -4.60 4.92 -17.52
C LYS A 41 -5.88 4.41 -18.15
N ASN A 42 -6.97 4.38 -17.36
CA ASN A 42 -8.26 3.90 -17.79
C ASN A 42 -9.37 4.79 -17.22
N LEU A 43 -10.11 5.49 -18.08
CA LEU A 43 -11.21 6.35 -17.66
C LEU A 43 -12.42 5.51 -17.21
N PRO A 44 -12.98 5.77 -16.01
CA PRO A 44 -14.27 5.20 -15.63
C PRO A 44 -15.39 5.77 -16.52
N SER A 45 -16.53 5.09 -16.59
CA SER A 45 -17.71 5.59 -17.30
C SER A 45 -18.38 6.75 -16.56
N ALA A 46 -18.38 6.68 -15.24
CA ALA A 46 -18.78 7.72 -14.30
C ALA A 46 -18.10 7.50 -12.94
N VAL A 47 -17.97 8.57 -12.16
CA VAL A 47 -17.57 8.52 -10.76
C VAL A 47 -18.73 9.03 -9.91
N VAL A 48 -19.02 8.33 -8.80
CA VAL A 48 -20.00 8.76 -7.82
C VAL A 48 -19.35 8.92 -6.45
N LEU A 49 -19.78 9.93 -5.72
CA LEU A 49 -19.31 10.23 -4.36
C LEU A 49 -20.48 10.11 -3.37
N PRO A 50 -20.86 8.87 -2.96
CA PRO A 50 -21.94 8.69 -2.00
C PRO A 50 -21.57 9.23 -0.62
N GLY A 51 -22.54 9.75 0.10
CA GLY A 51 -22.40 10.25 1.47
C GLY A 51 -23.02 9.34 2.52
N THR A 52 -23.77 8.31 2.10
CA THR A 52 -24.50 7.39 2.98
C THR A 52 -24.39 5.95 2.49
N ILE A 53 -24.61 4.99 3.40
CA ILE A 53 -24.67 3.56 3.09
C ILE A 53 -25.79 3.26 2.08
N ASP A 54 -26.99 3.87 2.28
CA ASP A 54 -28.14 3.71 1.38
C ASP A 54 -27.79 4.13 -0.06
N GLU A 55 -27.10 5.26 -0.22
CA GLU A 55 -26.64 5.69 -1.54
C GLU A 55 -25.70 4.66 -2.18
N VAL A 56 -24.76 4.08 -1.41
CA VAL A 56 -23.87 3.03 -1.93
C VAL A 56 -24.65 1.80 -2.38
N VAL A 57 -25.60 1.32 -1.55
CA VAL A 57 -26.46 0.18 -1.89
C VAL A 57 -27.22 0.44 -3.20
N ARG A 58 -27.85 1.61 -3.32
CA ARG A 58 -28.61 1.98 -4.53
C ARG A 58 -27.73 2.07 -5.78
N VAL A 59 -26.50 2.57 -5.65
CA VAL A 59 -25.52 2.59 -6.75
C VAL A 59 -25.08 1.17 -7.13
N VAL A 60 -24.82 0.30 -6.17
CA VAL A 60 -24.48 -1.12 -6.43
C VAL A 60 -25.62 -1.84 -7.15
N LEU A 61 -26.86 -1.64 -6.70
CA LEU A 61 -28.05 -2.22 -7.34
C LEU A 61 -28.26 -1.69 -8.77
N LEU A 62 -28.01 -0.40 -9.01
CA LEU A 62 -28.02 0.17 -10.35
C LEU A 62 -26.95 -0.49 -11.25
N CYS A 63 -25.74 -0.66 -10.75
CA CYS A 63 -24.69 -1.35 -11.48
C CYS A 63 -25.07 -2.80 -11.81
N LYS A 64 -25.76 -3.49 -10.88
CA LYS A 64 -26.30 -4.83 -11.10
C LYS A 64 -27.35 -4.85 -12.21
N GLU A 65 -28.31 -3.91 -12.19
CA GLU A 65 -29.38 -3.79 -13.20
C GLU A 65 -28.82 -3.62 -14.60
N PHE A 66 -27.82 -2.77 -14.76
CA PHE A 66 -27.19 -2.45 -16.04
C PHE A 66 -25.95 -3.32 -16.37
N ASN A 67 -25.66 -4.32 -15.55
CA ASN A 67 -24.47 -5.19 -15.66
C ASN A 67 -23.16 -4.40 -15.85
N LEU A 68 -22.95 -3.39 -15.01
CA LEU A 68 -21.78 -2.51 -15.05
C LEU A 68 -20.73 -2.94 -14.02
N PRO A 69 -19.43 -2.83 -14.36
CA PRO A 69 -18.37 -2.95 -13.38
C PRO A 69 -18.49 -1.93 -12.25
N ILE A 70 -18.17 -2.36 -11.03
CA ILE A 70 -18.09 -1.53 -9.81
C ILE A 70 -16.62 -1.39 -9.44
N ILE A 71 -16.12 -0.16 -9.35
CA ILE A 71 -14.73 0.12 -8.96
C ILE A 71 -14.73 0.89 -7.64
N PRO A 72 -14.58 0.23 -6.50
CA PRO A 72 -14.43 0.93 -5.22
C PRO A 72 -13.14 1.74 -5.19
N ARG A 73 -13.19 2.98 -4.68
CA ARG A 73 -12.03 3.86 -4.58
C ARG A 73 -12.03 4.60 -3.24
N GLY A 74 -10.90 4.55 -2.53
CA GLY A 74 -10.56 5.47 -1.46
C GLY A 74 -9.93 6.75 -2.01
N ALA A 75 -8.75 7.10 -1.53
CA ALA A 75 -8.00 8.28 -2.00
C ALA A 75 -7.22 8.04 -3.32
N GLY A 76 -7.13 6.81 -3.83
CA GLY A 76 -6.36 6.49 -5.03
C GLY A 76 -4.85 6.56 -4.82
N THR A 77 -4.37 6.23 -3.64
CA THR A 77 -2.94 6.22 -3.28
C THR A 77 -2.26 4.87 -3.52
N SER A 78 -2.96 3.87 -4.06
CA SER A 78 -2.39 2.57 -4.42
C SER A 78 -1.29 2.73 -5.47
N LEU A 79 -0.29 1.83 -5.43
CA LEU A 79 0.89 1.83 -6.31
C LEU A 79 0.87 0.66 -7.32
N SER A 80 -0.23 -0.12 -7.40
CA SER A 80 -0.33 -1.33 -8.22
C SER A 80 -1.42 -1.28 -9.31
N GLY A 81 -2.08 -0.12 -9.49
CA GLY A 81 -3.21 -0.03 -10.43
C GLY A 81 -4.49 -0.70 -9.92
N ALA A 82 -4.67 -0.78 -8.59
CA ALA A 82 -5.81 -1.45 -7.97
C ALA A 82 -7.17 -0.79 -8.28
N VAL A 83 -7.19 0.50 -8.61
CA VAL A 83 -8.43 1.26 -8.90
C VAL A 83 -8.64 1.56 -10.38
N LEU A 84 -7.88 0.93 -11.30
CA LEU A 84 -8.02 1.16 -12.73
C LEU A 84 -9.36 0.64 -13.25
N ALA A 85 -10.12 1.48 -13.95
CA ALA A 85 -11.39 1.12 -14.57
C ALA A 85 -11.15 0.48 -15.97
N ILE A 86 -10.57 -0.73 -16.01
CA ILE A 86 -10.07 -1.37 -17.24
C ILE A 86 -11.17 -1.52 -18.30
N ASP A 87 -12.36 -1.94 -17.90
CA ASP A 87 -13.54 -2.05 -18.77
C ASP A 87 -14.54 -0.88 -18.59
N GLY A 88 -14.06 0.26 -18.06
CA GLY A 88 -14.96 1.35 -17.67
C GLY A 88 -15.72 1.00 -16.38
N GLY A 89 -17.04 1.26 -16.36
CA GLY A 89 -17.89 1.01 -15.19
C GLY A 89 -18.08 2.24 -14.30
N VAL A 90 -18.73 2.05 -13.16
CA VAL A 90 -18.99 3.09 -12.16
C VAL A 90 -17.96 3.02 -11.05
N MET A 91 -17.20 4.09 -10.88
CA MET A 91 -16.26 4.22 -9.77
C MET A 91 -16.99 4.81 -8.57
N ILE A 92 -16.96 4.10 -7.43
CA ILE A 92 -17.56 4.53 -6.17
C ILE A 92 -16.47 5.09 -5.28
N ALA A 93 -16.34 6.42 -5.24
CA ALA A 93 -15.35 7.13 -4.44
C ALA A 93 -15.92 7.46 -3.06
N LEU A 94 -15.40 6.81 -2.01
CA LEU A 94 -15.99 6.86 -0.67
C LEU A 94 -15.50 8.04 0.18
N THR A 95 -14.82 9.01 -0.41
CA THR A 95 -14.19 10.12 0.31
C THR A 95 -15.14 11.05 1.06
N ARG A 96 -16.46 11.04 0.76
CA ARG A 96 -17.50 11.76 1.54
C ARG A 96 -17.92 11.00 2.80
N MET A 97 -17.75 9.69 2.85
CA MET A 97 -18.00 8.84 4.02
C MET A 97 -16.72 8.76 4.86
N ASN A 98 -16.37 9.84 5.55
CA ASN A 98 -15.05 10.04 6.18
C ASN A 98 -15.08 10.33 7.69
N LYS A 99 -16.20 10.06 8.34
CA LYS A 99 -16.38 10.36 9.77
C LYS A 99 -15.71 9.30 10.64
N ILE A 100 -15.25 9.73 11.81
CA ILE A 100 -14.99 8.88 12.96
C ILE A 100 -16.28 8.89 13.78
N LEU A 101 -16.98 7.74 13.81
CA LEU A 101 -18.31 7.62 14.39
C LEU A 101 -18.24 7.46 15.90
N GLU A 102 -17.22 6.75 16.39
CA GLU A 102 -16.99 6.49 17.80
C GLU A 102 -15.53 6.24 18.08
N VAL A 103 -15.04 6.70 19.25
CA VAL A 103 -13.77 6.27 19.83
C VAL A 103 -14.08 5.71 21.21
N ASP A 104 -13.75 4.42 21.44
CA ASP A 104 -13.90 3.72 22.71
C ASP A 104 -12.52 3.42 23.32
N PRO A 105 -12.01 4.34 24.18
CA PRO A 105 -10.69 4.16 24.77
C PRO A 105 -10.60 2.98 25.75
N ARG A 106 -11.71 2.58 26.38
CA ARG A 106 -11.73 1.47 27.34
C ARG A 106 -11.49 0.13 26.64
N ASN A 107 -12.15 -0.08 25.50
CA ASN A 107 -11.97 -1.27 24.68
C ASN A 107 -10.90 -1.11 23.60
N ARG A 108 -10.24 0.07 23.54
CA ARG A 108 -9.16 0.40 22.58
C ARG A 108 -9.57 0.13 21.14
N ARG A 109 -10.69 0.70 20.75
CA ARG A 109 -11.24 0.56 19.41
C ARG A 109 -11.86 1.89 18.93
N ALA A 110 -12.03 2.02 17.63
CA ALA A 110 -12.79 3.11 17.03
C ALA A 110 -13.64 2.59 15.86
N LEU A 111 -14.85 3.12 15.74
CA LEU A 111 -15.72 2.88 14.59
C LEU A 111 -15.59 4.06 13.63
N VAL A 112 -15.24 3.76 12.38
CA VAL A 112 -14.96 4.78 11.37
C VAL A 112 -15.63 4.44 10.04
N GLU A 113 -15.97 5.45 9.25
CA GLU A 113 -16.35 5.29 7.86
C GLU A 113 -15.13 4.98 7.00
N SER A 114 -15.30 4.22 5.90
CA SER A 114 -14.21 3.74 5.06
C SER A 114 -13.40 4.83 4.35
N GLY A 115 -13.99 5.99 4.08
CA GLY A 115 -13.32 7.17 3.54
C GLY A 115 -12.56 7.99 4.58
N CYS A 116 -12.59 7.60 5.86
CA CYS A 116 -11.79 8.24 6.91
C CYS A 116 -10.30 8.13 6.59
N VAL A 117 -9.58 9.26 6.65
CA VAL A 117 -8.14 9.29 6.43
C VAL A 117 -7.43 8.58 7.59
N ASN A 118 -6.50 7.69 7.26
CA ASN A 118 -5.76 6.87 8.23
C ASN A 118 -5.23 7.68 9.42
N ALA A 119 -4.50 8.77 9.18
CA ALA A 119 -3.90 9.60 10.21
C ALA A 119 -4.93 10.29 11.14
N TRP A 120 -6.17 10.45 10.70
CA TRP A 120 -7.20 11.08 11.54
C TRP A 120 -7.60 10.20 12.71
N VAL A 121 -7.58 8.88 12.53
CA VAL A 121 -7.87 7.93 13.61
C VAL A 121 -6.89 8.10 14.77
N THR A 122 -5.58 8.17 14.47
CA THR A 122 -4.56 8.46 15.49
C THR A 122 -4.76 9.81 16.12
N ARG A 123 -5.06 10.85 15.35
CA ARG A 123 -5.32 12.21 15.87
C ARG A 123 -6.43 12.21 16.91
N GLU A 124 -7.56 11.56 16.62
CA GLU A 124 -8.71 11.48 17.54
C GLU A 124 -8.46 10.57 18.76
N ALA A 125 -7.61 9.53 18.59
CA ALA A 125 -7.27 8.60 19.67
C ALA A 125 -6.15 9.12 20.60
N SER A 126 -5.31 10.04 20.13
CA SER A 126 -4.12 10.53 20.84
C SER A 126 -4.40 11.17 22.22
N PRO A 127 -5.52 11.90 22.47
CA PRO A 127 -5.85 12.42 23.79
C PRO A 127 -6.01 11.32 24.86
N TYR A 128 -6.26 10.09 24.43
CA TYR A 128 -6.43 8.93 25.31
C TYR A 128 -5.13 8.09 25.44
N GLY A 129 -4.01 8.55 24.87
CA GLY A 129 -2.75 7.80 24.83
C GLY A 129 -2.82 6.57 23.93
N LEU A 130 -3.64 6.63 22.88
CA LEU A 130 -3.86 5.56 21.92
C LEU A 130 -3.52 6.04 20.51
N PHE A 131 -3.24 5.09 19.59
CA PHE A 131 -3.02 5.35 18.18
C PHE A 131 -3.47 4.17 17.31
N PHE A 132 -3.69 4.42 16.02
CA PHE A 132 -3.91 3.40 15.01
C PHE A 132 -2.56 3.04 14.38
N ALA A 133 -2.16 1.78 14.50
CA ALA A 133 -0.78 1.38 14.24
C ALA A 133 -0.38 1.29 12.74
N PRO A 134 -1.24 0.85 11.80
CA PRO A 134 -0.88 0.84 10.38
C PRO A 134 -0.54 2.26 9.88
N ASP A 135 0.69 2.45 9.39
CA ASP A 135 1.21 3.77 9.04
C ASP A 135 1.86 3.82 7.65
N PRO A 136 1.15 3.43 6.58
CA PRO A 136 1.69 3.53 5.22
C PRO A 136 2.23 4.94 4.95
N SER A 137 3.22 5.06 4.07
CA SER A 137 3.83 6.37 3.73
C SER A 137 2.78 7.40 3.29
N SER A 138 1.66 6.93 2.76
CA SER A 138 0.49 7.72 2.35
C SER A 138 -0.51 8.01 3.48
N GLN A 139 -0.23 7.70 4.75
CA GLN A 139 -1.19 7.78 5.88
C GLN A 139 -1.92 9.12 6.03
N SER A 140 -1.33 10.22 5.55
CA SER A 140 -1.96 11.55 5.57
C SER A 140 -3.04 11.75 4.51
N ALA A 141 -3.18 10.80 3.57
CA ALA A 141 -4.12 10.87 2.45
C ALA A 141 -4.91 9.57 2.25
N CYS A 142 -4.29 8.39 2.45
CA CYS A 142 -4.98 7.10 2.29
C CYS A 142 -6.13 6.95 3.27
N THR A 143 -7.12 6.12 2.90
CA THR A 143 -8.33 5.91 3.69
C THR A 143 -8.36 4.54 4.32
N ILE A 144 -9.13 4.37 5.40
CA ILE A 144 -9.26 3.08 6.10
C ILE A 144 -9.79 1.99 5.15
N GLY A 145 -10.80 2.30 4.31
CA GLY A 145 -11.29 1.35 3.31
C GLY A 145 -10.24 0.97 2.27
N GLY A 146 -9.38 1.92 1.87
CA GLY A 146 -8.24 1.64 1.01
C GLY A 146 -7.21 0.73 1.69
N ASN A 147 -6.90 0.99 2.96
CA ASN A 147 -5.99 0.15 3.75
C ASN A 147 -6.53 -1.30 3.88
N ILE A 148 -7.85 -1.46 4.11
CA ILE A 148 -8.50 -2.78 4.13
C ILE A 148 -8.38 -3.46 2.77
N ALA A 149 -8.67 -2.74 1.68
CA ALA A 149 -8.65 -3.31 0.34
C ALA A 149 -7.28 -3.86 -0.07
N THR A 150 -6.19 -3.20 0.32
CA THR A 150 -4.82 -3.62 -0.04
C THR A 150 -4.07 -4.32 1.09
N ASN A 151 -4.69 -4.46 2.28
CA ASN A 151 -4.02 -4.93 3.50
C ASN A 151 -2.70 -4.18 3.75
N SER A 152 -2.74 -2.85 3.66
CA SER A 152 -1.54 -2.02 3.65
C SER A 152 -0.71 -2.15 4.92
N GLY A 153 0.60 -2.07 4.73
CA GLY A 153 1.62 -2.07 5.78
C GLY A 153 2.17 -0.68 6.09
N GLY A 154 3.49 -0.57 6.22
CA GLY A 154 4.22 0.65 6.51
C GLY A 154 5.51 0.39 7.29
N PRO A 155 6.27 1.44 7.65
CA PRO A 155 7.54 1.32 8.37
C PRO A 155 7.48 0.52 9.67
N HIS A 156 6.33 0.56 10.37
CA HIS A 156 6.16 -0.11 11.66
C HIS A 156 5.53 -1.51 11.56
N THR A 157 5.41 -2.06 10.35
CA THR A 157 4.85 -3.40 10.10
C THR A 157 5.61 -4.50 10.81
N LEU A 158 6.94 -4.42 10.88
CA LEU A 158 7.77 -5.41 11.56
C LEU A 158 7.29 -5.72 12.98
N LYS A 159 6.90 -4.71 13.74
CA LYS A 159 6.46 -4.83 15.14
C LYS A 159 4.96 -4.94 15.28
N ASN A 160 4.23 -4.12 14.55
CA ASN A 160 2.79 -3.95 14.75
C ASN A 160 1.94 -4.83 13.82
N GLY A 161 2.53 -5.39 12.77
CA GLY A 161 1.79 -6.09 11.71
C GLY A 161 1.17 -5.12 10.70
N VAL A 162 0.40 -5.68 9.79
CA VAL A 162 -0.31 -4.98 8.72
C VAL A 162 -1.76 -4.68 9.09
N THR A 163 -2.52 -4.08 8.20
CA THR A 163 -3.91 -3.65 8.43
C THR A 163 -4.80 -4.76 9.00
N THR A 164 -4.69 -6.01 8.54
CA THR A 164 -5.50 -7.14 9.03
C THR A 164 -5.37 -7.37 10.55
N ASN A 165 -4.22 -7.05 11.14
CA ASN A 165 -3.98 -7.17 12.58
C ASN A 165 -4.73 -6.10 13.42
N HIS A 166 -5.24 -5.05 12.75
CA HIS A 166 -5.83 -3.88 13.37
C HIS A 166 -7.29 -3.62 12.94
N ILE A 167 -7.88 -4.51 12.17
CA ILE A 167 -9.30 -4.49 11.84
C ILE A 167 -10.00 -5.55 12.69
N LEU A 168 -10.91 -5.12 13.56
CA LEU A 168 -11.71 -6.02 14.39
C LEU A 168 -12.94 -6.51 13.63
N GLY A 169 -13.54 -5.64 12.83
CA GLY A 169 -14.66 -5.97 11.95
C GLY A 169 -14.90 -4.85 10.95
N TYR A 170 -15.69 -5.11 9.93
CA TYR A 170 -16.10 -4.10 8.94
C TYR A 170 -17.42 -4.46 8.28
N GLU A 171 -18.12 -3.44 7.82
CA GLU A 171 -19.32 -3.55 7.01
C GLU A 171 -18.93 -3.50 5.54
N MET A 172 -19.50 -4.41 4.76
CA MET A 172 -19.32 -4.47 3.32
C MET A 172 -20.67 -4.61 2.60
N ILE A 173 -20.85 -3.84 1.55
CA ILE A 173 -21.97 -4.00 0.62
C ILE A 173 -21.53 -4.98 -0.44
N LEU A 174 -22.25 -6.12 -0.54
CA LEU A 174 -22.00 -7.16 -1.52
C LEU A 174 -22.55 -6.77 -2.91
N PRO A 175 -22.13 -7.44 -3.99
CA PRO A 175 -22.55 -7.11 -5.36
C PRO A 175 -24.06 -7.23 -5.62
N ASP A 176 -24.79 -7.92 -4.76
CA ASP A 176 -26.25 -8.03 -4.83
C ASP A 176 -27.00 -6.92 -4.08
N GLY A 177 -26.26 -6.06 -3.38
CA GLY A 177 -26.78 -4.95 -2.59
C GLY A 177 -27.04 -5.30 -1.11
N SER A 178 -26.81 -6.55 -0.66
CA SER A 178 -26.90 -6.89 0.74
C SER A 178 -25.78 -6.22 1.55
N ILE A 179 -26.07 -5.93 2.81
CA ILE A 179 -25.15 -5.32 3.76
C ILE A 179 -24.77 -6.41 4.76
N GLU A 180 -23.48 -6.72 4.84
CA GLU A 180 -22.95 -7.75 5.73
C GLU A 180 -21.89 -7.16 6.65
N TRP A 181 -21.86 -7.62 7.90
CA TRP A 181 -20.79 -7.31 8.84
C TRP A 181 -19.89 -8.53 9.01
N PHE A 182 -18.57 -8.33 8.91
CA PHE A 182 -17.56 -9.36 9.08
C PHE A 182 -16.71 -9.09 10.30
N GLY A 183 -16.53 -10.07 11.19
CA GLY A 183 -15.79 -9.96 12.44
C GLY A 183 -16.61 -9.40 13.59
N VAL A 184 -15.95 -8.78 14.57
CA VAL A 184 -16.60 -8.23 15.78
C VAL A 184 -17.52 -7.07 15.43
N GLU A 185 -18.76 -7.10 15.89
CA GLU A 185 -19.74 -6.04 15.71
C GLU A 185 -19.50 -4.82 16.62
N PRO A 186 -19.91 -3.60 16.19
CA PRO A 186 -19.67 -2.37 16.95
C PRO A 186 -20.31 -2.34 18.33
N ASP A 187 -21.47 -2.96 18.50
CA ASP A 187 -22.24 -3.04 19.75
C ASP A 187 -21.65 -4.02 20.77
N GLY A 188 -20.54 -4.70 20.42
CA GLY A 188 -19.83 -5.64 21.28
C GLY A 188 -20.31 -7.07 21.15
N GLY A 189 -20.99 -7.41 20.06
CA GLY A 189 -21.27 -8.78 19.66
C GLY A 189 -19.98 -9.60 19.61
N GLU A 190 -20.05 -10.87 19.97
CA GLU A 190 -18.93 -11.78 19.85
C GLU A 190 -18.62 -12.08 18.38
N ASP A 191 -17.33 -12.27 18.05
CA ASP A 191 -16.93 -12.79 16.74
C ASP A 191 -17.57 -14.18 16.55
N VAL A 192 -18.25 -14.37 15.43
CA VAL A 192 -18.99 -15.60 15.19
C VAL A 192 -18.00 -16.76 14.99
N GLU A 193 -18.22 -17.86 15.68
CA GLU A 193 -17.43 -19.09 15.49
C GLU A 193 -17.50 -19.54 14.01
N GLY A 194 -16.35 -19.86 13.41
CA GLY A 194 -16.27 -20.33 12.04
C GLY A 194 -15.00 -19.92 11.32
N TYR A 195 -15.07 -19.84 9.99
CA TYR A 195 -13.96 -19.38 9.17
C TYR A 195 -13.78 -17.85 9.30
N ASP A 196 -12.54 -17.37 9.32
CA ASP A 196 -12.23 -15.94 9.34
C ASP A 196 -12.52 -15.29 7.97
N LEU A 197 -13.80 -15.03 7.70
CA LEU A 197 -14.24 -14.34 6.48
C LEU A 197 -13.79 -12.88 6.47
N ARG A 198 -13.59 -12.28 7.65
CA ARG A 198 -13.01 -10.94 7.78
C ARG A 198 -11.60 -10.91 7.19
N GLY A 199 -10.73 -11.82 7.62
CA GLY A 199 -9.37 -11.95 7.10
C GLY A 199 -9.33 -12.32 5.62
N ALA A 200 -10.28 -13.15 5.16
CA ALA A 200 -10.35 -13.56 3.75
C ALA A 200 -10.64 -12.41 2.78
N ALA A 201 -11.39 -11.38 3.21
CA ALA A 201 -11.74 -10.25 2.34
C ALA A 201 -10.82 -9.03 2.50
N ILE A 202 -10.01 -8.95 3.58
CA ILE A 202 -8.94 -7.95 3.70
C ILE A 202 -7.85 -8.28 2.67
N GLY A 203 -7.45 -7.28 1.87
CA GLY A 203 -6.50 -7.48 0.77
C GLY A 203 -7.15 -7.97 -0.53
N SER A 204 -8.50 -8.01 -0.61
CA SER A 204 -9.22 -8.39 -1.84
C SER A 204 -9.25 -7.31 -2.92
N GLU A 205 -8.64 -6.17 -2.70
CA GLU A 205 -8.57 -5.04 -3.64
C GLU A 205 -9.95 -4.61 -4.19
N GLY A 206 -10.99 -4.73 -3.34
CA GLY A 206 -12.36 -4.36 -3.72
C GLY A 206 -13.06 -5.34 -4.66
N MET A 207 -12.52 -6.55 -4.85
CA MET A 207 -13.14 -7.56 -5.73
C MET A 207 -14.31 -8.31 -5.08
N PHE A 208 -14.52 -8.17 -3.78
CA PHE A 208 -15.57 -8.89 -3.06
C PHE A 208 -16.79 -8.00 -2.75
N GLY A 209 -16.62 -6.69 -2.77
CA GLY A 209 -17.66 -5.72 -2.47
C GLY A 209 -17.10 -4.35 -2.10
N VAL A 210 -17.94 -3.51 -1.52
CA VAL A 210 -17.63 -2.13 -1.14
C VAL A 210 -17.66 -1.99 0.38
N VAL A 211 -16.50 -1.83 1.01
CA VAL A 211 -16.40 -1.58 2.47
C VAL A 211 -16.88 -0.17 2.77
N THR A 212 -17.78 -0.02 3.75
CA THR A 212 -18.43 1.26 4.12
C THR A 212 -18.06 1.75 5.51
N ARG A 213 -17.89 0.86 6.48
CA ARG A 213 -17.47 1.16 7.85
C ARG A 213 -16.47 0.13 8.35
N ALA A 214 -15.65 0.50 9.32
CA ALA A 214 -14.71 -0.42 9.96
C ALA A 214 -14.62 -0.15 11.46
N LEU A 215 -14.55 -1.23 12.24
CA LEU A 215 -14.17 -1.22 13.65
C LEU A 215 -12.68 -1.51 13.71
N VAL A 216 -11.89 -0.49 14.07
CA VAL A 216 -10.44 -0.58 14.11
C VAL A 216 -9.91 -0.74 15.53
N ARG A 217 -8.82 -1.50 15.69
CA ARG A 217 -8.12 -1.68 16.93
C ARG A 217 -7.15 -0.53 17.17
N LEU A 218 -7.18 0.06 18.37
CA LEU A 218 -6.23 1.07 18.83
C LEU A 218 -5.17 0.44 19.72
N VAL A 219 -3.94 0.92 19.63
CA VAL A 219 -2.79 0.46 20.40
C VAL A 219 -2.37 1.56 21.36
N LYS A 220 -1.84 1.18 22.53
CA LYS A 220 -1.32 2.13 23.49
C LYS A 220 -0.04 2.77 22.96
N THR A 221 0.04 4.10 23.02
CA THR A 221 1.26 4.84 22.66
C THR A 221 2.43 4.38 23.55
N PRO A 222 3.57 4.00 22.96
CA PRO A 222 4.76 3.61 23.72
C PRO A 222 5.22 4.71 24.68
N ALA A 223 5.72 4.31 25.85
CA ALA A 223 6.19 5.23 26.88
C ALA A 223 7.53 5.91 26.51
N SER A 224 8.32 5.28 25.64
CA SER A 224 9.64 5.76 25.25
C SER A 224 9.96 5.37 23.82
N PHE A 225 10.71 6.23 23.14
CA PHE A 225 11.28 6.01 21.81
C PHE A 225 12.77 6.32 21.81
N LYS A 226 13.54 5.55 21.05
CA LYS A 226 14.91 5.91 20.67
C LYS A 226 15.12 5.64 19.19
N THR A 227 15.49 6.68 18.45
CA THR A 227 15.68 6.60 17.00
C THR A 227 17.14 6.85 16.68
N PHE A 228 17.77 5.89 16.00
CA PHE A 228 19.15 5.97 15.56
C PHE A 228 19.21 6.21 14.06
N LEU A 229 20.21 6.98 13.65
CA LEU A 229 20.73 6.99 12.28
C LEU A 229 22.07 6.28 12.29
N ALA A 230 22.16 5.12 11.66
CA ALA A 230 23.41 4.36 11.48
C ALA A 230 23.87 4.47 10.03
N VAL A 231 25.17 4.75 9.84
CA VAL A 231 25.79 5.08 8.56
C VAL A 231 26.79 3.96 8.19
N PHE A 232 26.68 3.47 6.96
CA PHE A 232 27.49 2.37 6.46
C PHE A 232 28.13 2.71 5.11
N ASP A 233 29.28 2.11 4.84
CA ASP A 233 29.98 2.23 3.55
C ASP A 233 29.37 1.35 2.46
N SER A 234 28.55 0.35 2.83
CA SER A 234 27.85 -0.53 1.88
C SER A 234 26.49 -0.97 2.38
N VAL A 235 25.61 -1.34 1.43
CA VAL A 235 24.30 -1.95 1.71
C VAL A 235 24.47 -3.30 2.43
N ASP A 236 25.51 -4.08 2.11
CA ASP A 236 25.76 -5.38 2.76
C ASP A 236 26.00 -5.23 4.26
N GLN A 237 26.80 -4.24 4.69
CA GLN A 237 27.04 -3.99 6.12
C GLN A 237 25.74 -3.58 6.84
N ALA A 238 24.93 -2.73 6.23
CA ALA A 238 23.64 -2.33 6.76
C ALA A 238 22.68 -3.53 6.85
N SER A 239 22.62 -4.38 5.83
CA SER A 239 21.76 -5.58 5.81
C SER A 239 22.19 -6.63 6.85
N CYS A 240 23.49 -6.83 7.06
CA CYS A 240 24.01 -7.68 8.14
C CYS A 240 23.60 -7.12 9.51
N THR A 241 23.64 -5.80 9.69
CA THR A 241 23.19 -5.14 10.93
C THR A 241 21.74 -5.44 11.22
N VAL A 242 20.85 -5.33 10.22
CA VAL A 242 19.42 -5.64 10.35
C VAL A 242 19.22 -7.10 10.77
N SER A 243 19.91 -8.03 10.11
CA SER A 243 19.82 -9.46 10.40
C SER A 243 20.29 -9.78 11.82
N ASP A 244 21.40 -9.17 12.26
CA ASP A 244 21.94 -9.36 13.60
C ASP A 244 21.05 -8.79 14.70
N ILE A 245 20.43 -7.62 14.49
CA ILE A 245 19.49 -7.03 15.45
C ILE A 245 18.34 -8.00 15.72
N ILE A 246 17.78 -8.57 14.67
CA ILE A 246 16.66 -9.52 14.79
C ILE A 246 17.13 -10.85 15.40
N ALA A 247 18.31 -11.34 15.02
CA ALA A 247 18.88 -12.57 15.57
C ALA A 247 19.17 -12.50 17.09
N GLU A 248 19.50 -11.32 17.59
CA GLU A 248 19.65 -11.04 19.06
C GLU A 248 18.31 -10.93 19.79
N GLY A 249 17.17 -11.18 19.12
CA GLY A 249 15.83 -11.14 19.69
C GLY A 249 15.27 -9.71 19.87
N ILE A 250 15.91 -8.70 19.32
CA ILE A 250 15.41 -7.33 19.34
C ILE A 250 14.44 -7.14 18.18
N VAL A 251 13.21 -6.72 18.49
CA VAL A 251 12.20 -6.34 17.49
C VAL A 251 11.98 -4.84 17.56
N PRO A 252 12.69 -4.04 16.76
CA PRO A 252 12.50 -2.58 16.70
C PRO A 252 11.09 -2.21 16.23
N GLY A 253 10.64 -1.02 16.61
CA GLY A 253 9.44 -0.41 16.02
C GLY A 253 9.56 -0.31 14.51
N ALA A 254 10.74 0.11 14.01
CA ALA A 254 11.04 0.16 12.60
C ALA A 254 12.53 -0.02 12.30
N LEU A 255 12.83 -0.58 11.11
CA LEU A 255 14.16 -0.69 10.52
C LEU A 255 14.08 -0.30 9.04
N GLU A 256 14.52 0.92 8.74
CA GLU A 256 14.39 1.53 7.42
C GLU A 256 15.74 1.77 6.76
N MET A 257 15.91 1.29 5.54
CA MET A 257 17.16 1.46 4.80
C MET A 257 16.99 2.37 3.59
N MET A 258 18.01 3.17 3.34
CA MET A 258 18.12 4.02 2.14
C MET A 258 19.52 3.87 1.56
N ASP A 259 19.62 3.71 0.24
CA ASP A 259 20.90 3.72 -0.45
C ASP A 259 21.46 5.14 -0.64
N GLN A 260 22.66 5.22 -1.22
CA GLN A 260 23.35 6.50 -1.44
C GLN A 260 22.54 7.44 -2.32
N VAL A 261 21.87 6.94 -3.37
CA VAL A 261 21.14 7.77 -4.32
C VAL A 261 19.95 8.45 -3.65
N ILE A 262 19.17 7.68 -2.89
CA ILE A 262 18.06 8.21 -2.07
C ILE A 262 18.57 9.19 -1.02
N THR A 263 19.64 8.84 -0.32
CA THR A 263 20.22 9.68 0.73
C THR A 263 20.65 11.05 0.18
N ARG A 264 21.29 11.07 -0.97
CA ARG A 264 21.66 12.32 -1.67
C ARG A 264 20.44 13.14 -2.08
N ALA A 265 19.44 12.52 -2.70
CA ALA A 265 18.21 13.19 -3.13
C ALA A 265 17.46 13.81 -1.94
N LEU A 266 17.40 13.11 -0.80
CA LEU A 266 16.79 13.61 0.43
C LEU A 266 17.58 14.75 1.06
N GLU A 267 18.91 14.63 1.15
CA GLU A 267 19.73 15.68 1.73
C GLU A 267 19.70 16.97 0.89
N GLU A 268 19.73 16.84 -0.44
CA GLU A 268 19.57 17.98 -1.34
C GLU A 268 18.20 18.67 -1.18
N ALA A 269 17.14 17.86 -0.94
CA ALA A 269 15.79 18.37 -0.81
C ALA A 269 15.49 19.00 0.57
N TYR A 270 16.01 18.43 1.65
CA TYR A 270 15.52 18.70 3.02
C TYR A 270 16.62 19.14 4.01
N LYS A 271 17.91 18.91 3.72
CA LYS A 271 19.06 19.35 4.52
C LYS A 271 18.97 18.95 6.00
N VAL A 272 18.80 17.66 6.25
CA VAL A 272 18.67 17.09 7.62
C VAL A 272 19.99 16.55 8.17
N GLY A 273 21.09 16.67 7.41
CA GLY A 273 22.42 16.19 7.81
C GLY A 273 22.63 14.70 7.52
N PHE A 274 22.05 14.18 6.45
CA PHE A 274 22.39 12.85 5.95
C PHE A 274 23.77 12.84 5.30
N PRO A 275 24.62 11.84 5.56
CA PRO A 275 25.91 11.70 4.93
C PRO A 275 25.78 11.26 3.48
N THR A 276 25.99 12.17 2.54
CA THR A 276 25.79 11.96 1.09
C THR A 276 26.84 11.04 0.44
N ASP A 277 27.90 10.72 1.15
CA ASP A 277 28.97 9.79 0.76
C ASP A 277 28.78 8.36 1.30
N ALA A 278 27.76 8.14 2.15
CA ALA A 278 27.43 6.82 2.68
C ALA A 278 26.92 5.89 1.57
N GLY A 279 27.34 4.61 1.62
CA GLY A 279 26.78 3.56 0.75
C GLY A 279 25.34 3.20 1.14
N ALA A 280 25.03 3.23 2.45
CA ALA A 280 23.69 3.06 2.98
C ALA A 280 23.53 3.75 4.34
N VAL A 281 22.29 4.14 4.66
CA VAL A 281 21.90 4.58 6.00
C VAL A 281 20.73 3.74 6.51
N LEU A 282 20.74 3.42 7.81
CA LEU A 282 19.63 2.81 8.52
C LEU A 282 19.02 3.83 9.50
N ILE A 283 17.69 3.93 9.48
CA ILE A 283 16.91 4.50 10.58
C ILE A 283 16.40 3.34 11.42
N ILE A 284 16.78 3.28 12.69
CA ILE A 284 16.41 2.23 13.63
C ILE A 284 15.60 2.87 14.72
N GLU A 285 14.34 2.49 14.89
CA GLU A 285 13.50 2.99 15.95
C GLU A 285 13.18 1.89 16.97
N LEU A 286 13.53 2.13 18.21
CA LEU A 286 13.14 1.32 19.36
C LEU A 286 12.02 2.03 20.11
N ASP A 287 11.01 1.29 20.50
CA ASP A 287 9.87 1.81 21.23
C ASP A 287 9.36 0.80 22.27
N GLY A 288 8.83 1.31 23.38
CA GLY A 288 8.31 0.47 24.45
C GLY A 288 8.43 1.07 25.84
N LEU A 289 8.68 0.23 26.86
CA LEU A 289 8.95 0.66 28.23
C LEU A 289 10.37 1.23 28.35
N THR A 290 10.55 2.33 29.07
CA THR A 290 11.79 3.10 29.13
C THR A 290 13.02 2.23 29.44
N GLY A 291 13.00 1.39 30.48
CA GLY A 291 14.15 0.56 30.84
C GLY A 291 14.50 -0.49 29.77
N GLY A 292 13.49 -1.07 29.11
CA GLY A 292 13.69 -2.02 28.01
C GLY A 292 14.29 -1.34 26.77
N VAL A 293 13.79 -0.15 26.42
CA VAL A 293 14.30 0.64 25.29
C VAL A 293 15.76 1.06 25.52
N GLU A 294 16.14 1.41 26.75
CA GLU A 294 17.53 1.77 27.09
C GLU A 294 18.49 0.58 26.94
N GLN A 295 18.09 -0.59 27.43
CA GLN A 295 18.88 -1.81 27.28
C GLN A 295 19.06 -2.19 25.80
N GLN A 296 17.97 -2.22 25.03
CA GLN A 296 18.00 -2.52 23.61
C GLN A 296 18.83 -1.49 22.82
N ALA A 297 18.76 -0.21 23.19
CA ALA A 297 19.54 0.84 22.53
C ALA A 297 21.04 0.60 22.64
N SER A 298 21.53 0.19 23.82
CA SER A 298 22.94 -0.14 24.03
C SER A 298 23.37 -1.37 23.21
N GLN A 299 22.50 -2.37 23.08
CA GLN A 299 22.76 -3.56 22.26
C GLN A 299 22.79 -3.21 20.77
N VAL A 300 21.82 -2.44 20.27
CA VAL A 300 21.76 -2.01 18.88
C VAL A 300 23.02 -1.21 18.50
N GLU A 301 23.47 -0.31 19.35
CA GLU A 301 24.70 0.44 19.09
C GLU A 301 25.94 -0.49 18.94
N LEU A 302 26.05 -1.50 19.82
CA LEU A 302 27.13 -2.50 19.73
C LEU A 302 27.03 -3.33 18.43
N ILE A 303 25.82 -3.74 18.03
CA ILE A 303 25.60 -4.49 16.80
C ILE A 303 25.98 -3.65 15.57
N CYS A 304 25.58 -2.38 15.52
CA CYS A 304 25.97 -1.46 14.46
C CYS A 304 27.50 -1.35 14.34
N LYS A 305 28.19 -1.15 15.48
CA LYS A 305 29.66 -1.08 15.51
C LYS A 305 30.32 -2.39 15.07
N ARG A 306 29.81 -3.55 15.49
CA ARG A 306 30.27 -4.88 15.08
C ARG A 306 30.20 -5.05 13.55
N ASN A 307 29.15 -4.52 12.94
CA ASN A 307 28.91 -4.52 11.50
C ASN A 307 29.55 -3.32 10.76
N LYS A 308 30.53 -2.68 11.39
CA LYS A 308 31.34 -1.61 10.79
C LYS A 308 30.54 -0.34 10.44
N ALA A 309 29.52 -0.01 11.22
CA ALA A 309 28.89 1.29 11.09
C ALA A 309 29.93 2.40 11.26
N ARG A 310 30.02 3.31 10.28
CA ARG A 310 30.94 4.45 10.29
C ARG A 310 30.54 5.47 11.36
N GLU A 311 29.23 5.63 11.57
CA GLU A 311 28.63 6.50 12.55
C GLU A 311 27.34 5.87 13.07
N VAL A 312 27.05 6.04 14.35
CA VAL A 312 25.77 5.71 14.97
C VAL A 312 25.33 6.92 15.78
N ARG A 313 24.31 7.63 15.31
CA ARG A 313 23.79 8.85 15.91
C ARG A 313 22.41 8.58 16.50
N LEU A 314 22.26 8.83 17.79
CA LEU A 314 20.95 8.84 18.46
C LEU A 314 20.30 10.23 18.24
N ALA A 315 19.03 10.26 17.83
CA ALA A 315 18.27 11.50 17.76
C ALA A 315 18.22 12.18 19.14
N LYS A 316 18.52 13.47 19.17
CA LYS A 316 18.69 14.25 20.42
C LYS A 316 17.36 14.50 21.12
N ASP A 317 16.31 14.65 20.35
CA ASP A 317 14.96 14.98 20.78
C ASP A 317 13.91 14.55 19.76
N ASP A 318 12.64 14.74 20.10
CA ASP A 318 11.51 14.43 19.21
C ASP A 318 11.52 15.26 17.91
N SER A 319 12.12 16.45 17.90
CA SER A 319 12.22 17.27 16.69
C SER A 319 13.15 16.62 15.66
N GLU A 320 14.34 16.16 16.10
CA GLU A 320 15.27 15.44 15.22
C GLU A 320 14.69 14.09 14.79
N ARG A 321 14.07 13.34 15.71
CA ARG A 321 13.34 12.11 15.40
C ARG A 321 12.31 12.35 14.29
N ASN A 322 11.44 13.34 14.47
CA ASN A 322 10.39 13.66 13.51
C ASN A 322 10.96 14.13 12.17
N ALA A 323 12.10 14.83 12.15
CA ALA A 323 12.77 15.24 10.94
C ALA A 323 13.29 14.03 10.14
N LEU A 324 13.92 13.05 10.80
CA LEU A 324 14.37 11.81 10.16
C LEU A 324 13.20 11.04 9.53
N TRP A 325 12.11 10.85 10.28
CA TRP A 325 10.91 10.17 9.79
C TRP A 325 10.21 10.92 8.66
N LYS A 326 10.11 12.25 8.77
CA LYS A 326 9.54 13.09 7.72
C LYS A 326 10.31 12.95 6.41
N CYS A 327 11.64 12.91 6.48
CA CYS A 327 12.49 12.69 5.32
C CYS A 327 12.27 11.30 4.73
N ARG A 328 12.31 10.25 5.55
CA ARG A 328 12.08 8.87 5.08
C ARG A 328 10.73 8.74 4.36
N LYS A 329 9.65 9.26 4.94
CA LYS A 329 8.30 9.24 4.34
C LYS A 329 8.19 10.07 3.05
N ARG A 330 9.14 10.97 2.77
CA ARG A 330 9.19 11.82 1.57
C ARG A 330 10.19 11.33 0.52
N ALA A 331 10.77 10.15 0.69
CA ALA A 331 11.77 9.61 -0.23
C ALA A 331 11.24 9.53 -1.67
N PHE A 332 10.02 9.05 -1.88
CA PHE A 332 9.37 8.99 -3.19
C PHE A 332 9.24 10.37 -3.85
N GLY A 333 8.89 11.40 -3.09
CA GLY A 333 8.81 12.78 -3.59
C GLY A 333 10.16 13.38 -3.94
N ALA A 334 11.23 13.03 -3.20
CA ALA A 334 12.57 13.51 -3.47
C ALA A 334 13.13 12.95 -4.80
N VAL A 335 12.80 11.69 -5.11
CA VAL A 335 13.22 11.00 -6.34
C VAL A 335 12.65 11.66 -7.60
N GLY A 336 11.49 12.30 -7.54
CA GLY A 336 10.91 13.07 -8.64
C GLY A 336 11.79 14.23 -9.15
N ARG A 337 12.87 14.59 -8.43
CA ARG A 337 13.88 15.55 -8.89
C ARG A 337 14.95 14.91 -9.79
N LEU A 338 15.10 13.58 -9.70
CA LEU A 338 16.11 12.81 -10.44
C LEU A 338 15.61 12.40 -11.82
N SER A 339 14.30 12.15 -11.94
CA SER A 339 13.67 11.72 -13.20
C SER A 339 12.22 12.18 -13.24
N PRO A 340 11.66 12.46 -14.43
CA PRO A 340 10.25 12.86 -14.58
C PRO A 340 9.28 11.73 -14.18
N ASN A 341 9.67 10.47 -14.35
CA ASN A 341 8.85 9.32 -14.03
C ASN A 341 9.66 8.27 -13.26
N TYR A 342 8.97 7.49 -12.45
CA TYR A 342 9.48 6.26 -11.84
C TYR A 342 8.36 5.25 -11.64
N VAL A 343 8.72 3.98 -11.60
CA VAL A 343 7.84 2.91 -11.13
C VAL A 343 8.48 2.24 -9.91
N THR A 344 7.68 2.03 -8.87
CA THR A 344 8.13 1.40 -7.63
C THR A 344 7.80 -0.07 -7.66
N GLN A 345 8.80 -0.93 -7.42
CA GLN A 345 8.53 -2.33 -7.16
C GLN A 345 8.30 -2.56 -5.65
N ASP A 346 7.68 -3.69 -5.32
CA ASP A 346 7.26 -4.01 -3.96
C ASP A 346 7.50 -5.50 -3.68
N GLY A 347 8.71 -5.97 -4.00
CA GLY A 347 9.07 -7.35 -3.76
C GLY A 347 9.42 -7.60 -2.29
N VAL A 348 9.24 -8.84 -1.85
CA VAL A 348 9.70 -9.31 -0.54
C VAL A 348 10.72 -10.41 -0.73
N VAL A 349 11.73 -10.44 0.13
CA VAL A 349 12.68 -11.57 0.24
C VAL A 349 12.88 -11.92 1.71
N PRO A 350 13.24 -13.17 2.03
CA PRO A 350 13.72 -13.49 3.37
C PRO A 350 14.86 -12.52 3.76
N ARG A 351 14.85 -11.99 4.99
CA ARG A 351 15.85 -10.99 5.45
C ARG A 351 17.29 -11.37 5.14
N SER A 352 17.63 -12.65 5.30
CA SER A 352 18.98 -13.18 4.98
C SER A 352 19.32 -13.07 3.49
N LYS A 353 18.35 -12.80 2.63
CA LYS A 353 18.49 -12.66 1.17
C LYS A 353 18.52 -11.19 0.71
N VAL A 354 18.37 -10.25 1.62
CA VAL A 354 18.43 -8.81 1.28
C VAL A 354 19.76 -8.44 0.61
N PRO A 355 20.95 -8.85 1.07
CA PRO A 355 22.19 -8.56 0.35
C PRO A 355 22.19 -9.10 -1.09
N GLU A 356 21.69 -10.33 -1.30
CA GLU A 356 21.67 -10.97 -2.62
C GLU A 356 20.76 -10.23 -3.59
N ILE A 357 19.53 -9.85 -3.16
CA ILE A 357 18.62 -9.11 -4.03
C ILE A 357 19.13 -7.70 -4.34
N MET A 358 19.80 -7.04 -3.39
CA MET A 358 20.37 -5.71 -3.62
C MET A 358 21.51 -5.72 -4.63
N GLN A 359 22.39 -6.74 -4.57
CA GLN A 359 23.41 -6.95 -5.60
C GLN A 359 22.78 -7.22 -6.97
N PHE A 360 21.72 -8.02 -7.01
CA PHE A 360 20.99 -8.31 -8.26
C PHE A 360 20.34 -7.05 -8.85
N ILE A 361 19.76 -6.17 -8.01
CA ILE A 361 19.22 -4.88 -8.46
C ILE A 361 20.33 -4.02 -9.10
N GLY A 362 21.55 -4.03 -8.57
CA GLY A 362 22.70 -3.39 -9.17
C GLY A 362 22.99 -3.92 -10.59
N ILE A 363 23.00 -5.26 -10.74
CA ILE A 363 23.18 -5.92 -12.04
C ILE A 363 22.06 -5.53 -13.03
N VAL A 364 20.82 -5.48 -12.58
CA VAL A 364 19.66 -5.06 -13.39
C VAL A 364 19.79 -3.59 -13.82
N SER A 365 20.21 -2.71 -12.91
CA SER A 365 20.47 -1.30 -13.19
C SER A 365 21.50 -1.14 -14.32
N GLU A 366 22.62 -1.85 -14.26
CA GLU A 366 23.63 -1.85 -15.30
C GLU A 366 23.13 -2.47 -16.61
N LYS A 367 22.44 -3.64 -16.56
CA LYS A 367 21.89 -4.36 -17.71
C LYS A 367 20.98 -3.49 -18.56
N TYR A 368 20.12 -2.71 -17.93
CA TYR A 368 19.14 -1.86 -18.63
C TYR A 368 19.60 -0.41 -18.78
N ASN A 369 20.72 -0.03 -18.18
CA ASN A 369 21.23 1.34 -18.10
C ASN A 369 20.15 2.29 -17.56
N LEU A 370 19.55 1.92 -16.41
CA LEU A 370 18.55 2.69 -15.68
C LEU A 370 19.03 2.92 -14.25
N CYS A 371 18.78 4.11 -13.71
CA CYS A 371 19.03 4.39 -12.30
C CYS A 371 17.92 3.76 -11.47
N ILE A 372 18.29 2.91 -10.49
CA ILE A 372 17.35 2.19 -9.62
C ILE A 372 17.72 2.44 -8.15
N PRO A 373 17.41 3.63 -7.60
CA PRO A 373 17.59 3.90 -6.17
C PRO A 373 16.66 3.06 -5.30
N ASN A 374 17.09 2.81 -4.05
CA ASN A 374 16.41 1.87 -3.16
C ASN A 374 16.11 2.49 -1.81
N VAL A 375 14.85 2.41 -1.41
CA VAL A 375 14.37 2.73 -0.06
C VAL A 375 13.42 1.62 0.38
N PHE A 376 13.61 1.03 1.56
CA PHE A 376 12.87 -0.17 1.91
C PHE A 376 12.77 -0.44 3.41
N HIS A 377 11.79 -1.29 3.76
CA HIS A 377 11.57 -1.80 5.09
C HIS A 377 12.52 -2.97 5.35
N ALA A 378 13.74 -2.66 5.80
CA ALA A 378 14.79 -3.67 5.95
C ALA A 378 14.43 -4.73 7.01
N GLY A 379 13.58 -4.38 7.97
CA GLY A 379 13.20 -5.25 9.09
C GLY A 379 12.37 -6.48 8.67
N ASP A 380 11.54 -6.36 7.64
CA ASP A 380 10.68 -7.44 7.14
C ASP A 380 11.07 -7.96 5.74
N GLY A 381 12.08 -7.36 5.12
CA GLY A 381 12.58 -7.76 3.81
C GLY A 381 11.76 -7.24 2.63
N ASN A 382 10.86 -6.29 2.85
CA ASN A 382 10.08 -5.64 1.80
C ASN A 382 10.91 -4.53 1.15
N ILE A 383 11.24 -4.71 -0.13
CA ILE A 383 12.10 -3.82 -0.90
C ILE A 383 11.29 -2.95 -1.87
N HIS A 384 11.68 -1.68 -1.98
CA HIS A 384 11.06 -0.73 -2.92
C HIS A 384 12.13 -0.12 -3.85
N PRO A 385 12.64 -0.88 -4.83
CA PRO A 385 13.45 -0.31 -5.88
C PRO A 385 12.61 0.63 -6.74
N LEU A 386 13.11 1.84 -6.95
CA LEU A 386 12.48 2.91 -7.73
C LEU A 386 13.14 2.95 -9.11
N ILE A 387 12.51 2.38 -10.12
CA ILE A 387 13.06 2.34 -11.46
C ILE A 387 12.78 3.66 -12.14
N LEU A 388 13.81 4.49 -12.36
CA LEU A 388 13.70 5.82 -12.93
C LEU A 388 13.70 5.75 -14.46
N PHE A 389 12.80 6.51 -15.09
CA PHE A 389 12.70 6.57 -16.55
C PHE A 389 12.01 7.86 -17.01
N ASP A 390 12.04 8.13 -18.32
CA ASP A 390 11.24 9.17 -18.97
C ASP A 390 10.18 8.50 -19.85
N GLU A 391 8.89 8.70 -19.54
CA GLU A 391 7.77 8.08 -20.28
C GLU A 391 7.68 8.56 -21.74
N ARG A 392 8.32 9.70 -22.08
CA ARG A 392 8.44 10.20 -23.46
C ARG A 392 9.42 9.37 -24.30
N ASN A 393 10.23 8.51 -23.66
CA ASN A 393 11.18 7.60 -24.31
C ASN A 393 10.65 6.16 -24.24
N PRO A 394 10.06 5.61 -25.34
CA PRO A 394 9.50 4.26 -25.35
C PRO A 394 10.50 3.15 -25.02
N ASP A 395 11.80 3.35 -25.33
CA ASP A 395 12.85 2.38 -24.99
C ASP A 395 13.07 2.32 -23.49
N GLN A 396 13.09 3.47 -22.79
CA GLN A 396 13.18 3.50 -21.33
C GLN A 396 11.95 2.90 -20.66
N VAL A 397 10.73 3.15 -21.16
CA VAL A 397 9.50 2.53 -20.66
C VAL A 397 9.60 1.00 -20.76
N LYS A 398 9.99 0.48 -21.93
CA LYS A 398 10.17 -0.96 -22.11
C LYS A 398 11.22 -1.55 -21.17
N LYS A 399 12.37 -0.87 -21.03
CA LYS A 399 13.45 -1.29 -20.12
C LYS A 399 13.00 -1.26 -18.66
N ALA A 400 12.24 -0.26 -18.23
CA ALA A 400 11.71 -0.17 -16.87
C ALA A 400 10.79 -1.34 -16.54
N LEU A 401 9.89 -1.72 -17.46
CA LEU A 401 9.02 -2.90 -17.30
C LEU A 401 9.81 -4.21 -17.23
N LEU A 402 10.84 -4.37 -18.08
CA LEU A 402 11.71 -5.56 -18.06
C LEU A 402 12.54 -5.62 -16.78
N ALA A 403 13.07 -4.49 -16.31
CA ALA A 403 13.81 -4.42 -15.07
C ALA A 403 12.95 -4.80 -13.86
N GLY A 404 11.71 -4.29 -13.79
CA GLY A 404 10.74 -4.66 -12.76
C GLY A 404 10.43 -6.17 -12.79
N ASN A 405 10.22 -6.72 -14.01
CA ASN A 405 10.00 -8.16 -14.18
C ASN A 405 11.18 -9.00 -13.67
N ASP A 406 12.42 -8.63 -14.00
CA ASP A 406 13.60 -9.36 -13.55
C ASP A 406 13.72 -9.32 -12.01
N ILE A 407 13.52 -8.14 -11.39
CA ILE A 407 13.61 -7.96 -9.94
C ILE A 407 12.55 -8.79 -9.21
N LEU A 408 11.26 -8.68 -9.59
CA LEU A 408 10.19 -9.42 -8.93
C LEU A 408 10.31 -10.94 -9.14
N THR A 409 10.75 -11.38 -10.32
CA THR A 409 11.03 -12.79 -10.57
C THR A 409 12.14 -13.30 -9.63
N LYS A 410 13.19 -12.51 -9.45
CA LYS A 410 14.28 -12.85 -8.52
C LYS A 410 13.80 -12.92 -7.07
N CYS A 411 12.89 -12.05 -6.65
CA CYS A 411 12.28 -12.13 -5.31
C CYS A 411 11.59 -13.48 -5.08
N VAL A 412 10.80 -13.97 -6.04
CA VAL A 412 10.16 -15.29 -5.96
C VAL A 412 11.18 -16.42 -5.93
N GLU A 413 12.22 -16.38 -6.78
CA GLU A 413 13.31 -17.37 -6.80
C GLU A 413 14.04 -17.47 -5.46
N LEU A 414 14.13 -16.35 -4.73
CA LEU A 414 14.75 -16.30 -3.41
C LEU A 414 13.82 -16.77 -2.27
N GLY A 415 12.62 -17.26 -2.60
CA GLY A 415 11.63 -17.72 -1.64
C GLY A 415 10.80 -16.60 -1.01
N GLY A 416 10.70 -15.47 -1.70
CA GLY A 416 9.94 -14.31 -1.30
C GLY A 416 8.59 -14.16 -2.01
N SER A 417 8.13 -12.91 -2.17
CA SER A 417 6.83 -12.56 -2.75
C SER A 417 6.95 -11.39 -3.72
N VAL A 418 6.02 -11.32 -4.68
CA VAL A 418 5.91 -10.20 -5.65
C VAL A 418 5.29 -8.95 -5.07
N THR A 419 4.71 -9.04 -3.88
CA THR A 419 4.14 -7.90 -3.15
C THR A 419 4.33 -8.07 -1.65
N GLY A 420 4.67 -7.00 -0.97
CA GLY A 420 4.72 -6.89 0.49
C GLY A 420 3.52 -6.14 1.05
N GLU A 421 3.17 -5.01 0.44
CA GLU A 421 2.12 -4.13 0.95
C GLU A 421 1.31 -3.40 -0.13
N HIS A 422 1.81 -3.27 -1.38
CA HIS A 422 1.11 -2.51 -2.42
C HIS A 422 -0.06 -3.26 -3.05
N GLY A 423 -0.08 -4.60 -2.95
CA GLY A 423 -1.04 -5.45 -3.64
C GLY A 423 -0.57 -5.85 -5.06
N ILE A 424 -1.41 -6.63 -5.72
CA ILE A 424 -1.19 -7.12 -7.08
C ILE A 424 -1.75 -6.14 -8.12
N GLY A 425 -2.98 -5.66 -7.88
CA GLY A 425 -3.67 -4.73 -8.76
C GLY A 425 -3.78 -5.23 -10.20
N ALA A 426 -3.54 -4.31 -11.13
CA ALA A 426 -3.40 -4.60 -12.56
C ALA A 426 -1.92 -4.81 -12.97
N GLU A 427 -0.99 -4.28 -12.19
CA GLU A 427 0.46 -4.28 -12.47
C GLU A 427 1.07 -5.69 -12.45
N LYS A 428 0.73 -6.47 -11.42
CA LYS A 428 1.47 -7.70 -11.08
C LYS A 428 0.69 -8.98 -11.40
N ILE A 429 -0.38 -8.91 -12.18
CA ILE A 429 -1.24 -10.06 -12.52
C ILE A 429 -0.43 -11.22 -13.10
N ASP A 430 0.50 -10.94 -14.01
CA ASP A 430 1.30 -11.95 -14.69
C ASP A 430 2.27 -12.70 -13.74
N PHE A 431 2.57 -12.11 -12.58
CA PHE A 431 3.42 -12.74 -11.57
C PHE A 431 2.70 -13.74 -10.69
N MET A 432 1.35 -13.70 -10.64
CA MET A 432 0.58 -14.65 -9.85
C MET A 432 0.86 -16.10 -10.25
N SER A 433 1.01 -16.38 -11.55
CA SER A 433 1.36 -17.72 -12.04
C SER A 433 2.81 -18.12 -11.77
N LYS A 434 3.69 -17.18 -11.39
CA LYS A 434 5.07 -17.47 -10.99
C LYS A 434 5.17 -17.80 -9.49
N GLN A 435 4.26 -17.27 -8.69
CA GLN A 435 4.25 -17.42 -7.24
C GLN A 435 3.33 -18.53 -6.76
N PHE A 436 2.20 -18.76 -7.43
CA PHE A 436 1.15 -19.69 -7.04
C PHE A 436 0.93 -20.77 -8.09
N THR A 437 0.56 -21.96 -7.66
CA THR A 437 0.15 -23.05 -8.56
C THR A 437 -1.22 -22.76 -9.18
N GLU A 438 -1.58 -23.50 -10.23
CA GLU A 438 -2.91 -23.40 -10.82
C GLU A 438 -4.03 -23.74 -9.81
N ASP A 439 -3.82 -24.74 -8.95
CA ASP A 439 -4.77 -25.15 -7.91
C ASP A 439 -4.96 -24.03 -6.87
N ASP A 440 -3.88 -23.34 -6.47
CA ASP A 440 -3.97 -22.18 -5.55
C ASP A 440 -4.80 -21.05 -6.19
N LEU A 441 -4.50 -20.71 -7.44
CA LEU A 441 -5.20 -19.65 -8.17
C LEU A 441 -6.68 -20.01 -8.39
N GLU A 442 -6.98 -21.28 -8.64
CA GLU A 442 -8.37 -21.74 -8.77
C GLU A 442 -9.11 -21.66 -7.43
N ALA A 443 -8.47 -22.04 -6.32
CA ALA A 443 -9.05 -21.91 -4.98
C ALA A 443 -9.37 -20.43 -4.64
N MET A 444 -8.45 -19.52 -4.91
CA MET A 444 -8.65 -18.07 -4.74
C MET A 444 -9.81 -17.55 -5.60
N LYS A 445 -9.91 -17.98 -6.87
CA LYS A 445 -11.01 -17.60 -7.79
C LYS A 445 -12.36 -18.14 -7.29
N LYS A 446 -12.39 -19.36 -6.76
CA LYS A 446 -13.60 -19.95 -6.16
C LYS A 446 -14.07 -19.10 -4.98
N LEU A 447 -13.15 -18.68 -4.10
CA LEU A 447 -13.50 -17.78 -2.99
C LEU A 447 -14.09 -16.46 -3.52
N ARG A 448 -13.49 -15.82 -4.52
CA ARG A 448 -14.06 -14.64 -5.16
C ARG A 448 -15.48 -14.88 -5.66
N THR A 449 -15.75 -16.04 -6.29
CA THR A 449 -17.07 -16.37 -6.85
C THR A 449 -18.14 -16.49 -5.76
N VAL A 450 -17.77 -16.81 -4.50
CA VAL A 450 -18.71 -16.82 -3.37
C VAL A 450 -19.21 -15.41 -3.05
N PHE A 451 -18.31 -14.42 -3.09
CA PHE A 451 -18.66 -13.02 -2.81
C PHE A 451 -19.24 -12.31 -4.04
N ASP A 452 -18.66 -12.52 -5.20
CA ASP A 452 -19.02 -11.84 -6.45
C ASP A 452 -19.17 -12.85 -7.62
N PRO A 453 -20.30 -13.57 -7.68
CA PRO A 453 -20.52 -14.61 -8.70
C PRO A 453 -20.52 -14.07 -10.13
N ASP A 454 -20.92 -12.82 -10.32
CA ASP A 454 -20.97 -12.15 -11.63
C ASP A 454 -19.65 -11.45 -12.00
N GLN A 455 -18.67 -11.42 -11.09
CA GLN A 455 -17.36 -10.79 -11.24
C GLN A 455 -17.42 -9.30 -11.65
N ARG A 456 -18.39 -8.56 -11.10
CA ARG A 456 -18.59 -7.14 -11.39
C ARG A 456 -17.74 -6.22 -10.52
N CYS A 457 -17.36 -6.65 -9.31
CA CYS A 457 -16.54 -5.86 -8.41
C CYS A 457 -15.09 -5.90 -8.86
N ASN A 458 -14.56 -4.73 -9.16
CA ASN A 458 -13.18 -4.45 -9.54
C ASN A 458 -12.57 -5.51 -10.49
N PRO A 459 -13.16 -5.75 -11.68
CA PRO A 459 -12.73 -6.79 -12.59
C PRO A 459 -11.29 -6.54 -13.09
N HIS A 460 -10.66 -7.59 -13.59
CA HIS A 460 -9.29 -7.57 -14.16
C HIS A 460 -8.21 -7.12 -13.15
N LYS A 461 -8.36 -7.55 -11.90
CA LYS A 461 -7.35 -7.40 -10.84
C LYS A 461 -6.95 -8.77 -10.32
N MET A 462 -5.74 -8.86 -9.79
CA MET A 462 -5.11 -9.99 -9.12
C MET A 462 -4.99 -11.29 -9.94
N PHE A 463 -6.03 -11.72 -10.66
CA PHE A 463 -6.04 -13.02 -11.31
C PHE A 463 -5.68 -12.95 -12.79
N PRO A 464 -4.77 -13.83 -13.27
CA PRO A 464 -4.49 -13.96 -14.69
C PRO A 464 -5.79 -14.33 -15.44
N GLY A 465 -6.14 -13.51 -16.45
CA GLY A 465 -7.29 -13.76 -17.32
C GLY A 465 -6.87 -14.57 -18.54
N SER A 466 -7.81 -15.35 -19.11
CA SER A 466 -7.60 -15.98 -20.40
C SER A 466 -7.41 -14.90 -21.47
N LYS A 467 -6.19 -14.71 -21.98
CA LYS A 467 -5.82 -14.03 -23.25
C LYS A 467 -5.82 -12.49 -23.36
N ARG A 468 -5.88 -11.66 -22.30
CA ARG A 468 -5.94 -10.19 -22.52
C ARG A 468 -4.80 -9.32 -21.96
N CYS A 469 -3.97 -9.78 -21.04
CA CYS A 469 -2.98 -8.89 -20.42
C CYS A 469 -1.73 -8.61 -21.28
N SER A 470 -1.23 -9.55 -22.05
CA SER A 470 -0.02 -9.35 -22.87
C SER A 470 -0.27 -8.60 -24.20
N GLU A 471 -1.49 -8.56 -24.71
CA GLU A 471 -1.81 -7.92 -25.99
C GLU A 471 -2.08 -6.41 -25.89
N PHE A 472 -2.46 -5.89 -24.71
CA PHE A 472 -2.80 -4.46 -24.56
C PHE A 472 -1.59 -3.54 -24.58
N ILE A 473 -0.46 -3.98 -24.04
CA ILE A 473 0.79 -3.18 -24.04
C ILE A 473 1.36 -3.07 -25.46
N VAL A 474 1.22 -4.12 -26.28
CA VAL A 474 1.75 -4.16 -27.64
C VAL A 474 0.84 -3.44 -28.66
N LYS A 475 -0.50 -3.46 -28.49
CA LYS A 475 -1.44 -2.85 -29.46
C LYS A 475 -1.51 -1.32 -29.40
N LYS A 476 -1.26 -0.69 -28.26
CA LYS A 476 -1.21 0.78 -28.17
C LYS A 476 0.05 1.39 -28.81
N GLN A 477 1.10 0.60 -29.01
CA GLN A 477 2.34 1.05 -29.68
C GLN A 477 2.30 0.88 -31.22
N ALA A 478 1.31 0.16 -31.77
CA ALA A 478 1.15 -0.02 -33.22
C ALA A 478 0.15 0.96 -33.87
N SER A 479 -0.49 1.84 -33.07
CA SER A 479 -1.49 2.82 -33.55
C SER A 479 -1.20 4.26 -33.14
N ALA A 480 0.07 4.59 -32.83
CA ALA A 480 0.55 5.95 -32.60
C ALA A 480 1.60 6.35 -33.65
#